data_524bc489904ac9877d3b0c62b73e1b98
#
_entry.id   524bc489904ac9877d3b0c62b73e1b98
#
_cell.length_a   1.000
_cell.length_b   1.000
_cell.length_c   1.000
_cell.angle_alpha   90.00
_cell.angle_beta   90.00
_cell.angle_gamma   90.00
#
_symmetry.space_group_name_H-M   'P 1'
#
loop_
_entity.id
_entity.type
_entity.pdbx_description
1 polymer ?
#
loop_
_entity_poly.entity_id
_entity_poly.type
_entity_poly.pdbx_seq_one_letter_code
_entity_poly.pdbx_strand_id
1 'polypeptide(L)'
;NLFRSLRGKLPPKQQVKSFRIPSGIFLWKGDWFMKELTGKRIGFVITGSFCTFSAAFAQAKRLREAGAVLTPIFSEHAAKTDTRFGAAADRVAELEKICGNKAIRTIAEAEPLGPKNLLDLLVVAPCTANTAAKLANGITDTTATMAVKSMLRRQKPIVLAVATNDALRASAKNIGL
;
A
#
# COMPACT_ATOMS: atom_id res chain seq x y z
N ASN A 1 -9.60 -22.63 -0.56
CA ASN A 1 -10.98 -22.52 -0.02
C ASN A 1 -11.08 -21.80 1.34
N LEU A 2 -9.98 -21.24 1.82
CA LEU A 2 -9.95 -20.42 3.04
C LEU A 2 -10.76 -19.12 2.88
N PHE A 3 -10.76 -18.55 1.67
CA PHE A 3 -11.53 -17.33 1.35
C PHE A 3 -13.05 -17.53 1.27
N ARG A 4 -13.50 -18.76 0.99
CA ARG A 4 -14.94 -19.07 0.96
C ARG A 4 -15.53 -19.18 2.36
N SER A 5 -14.73 -19.61 3.35
CA SER A 5 -15.13 -19.71 4.76
C SER A 5 -15.25 -18.36 5.45
N LEU A 6 -14.56 -17.31 4.95
CA LEU A 6 -14.59 -15.97 5.53
C LEU A 6 -15.77 -15.11 5.05
N ARG A 7 -16.45 -15.48 3.96
CA ARG A 7 -17.62 -14.72 3.45
C ARG A 7 -18.83 -14.74 4.40
N GLY A 8 -18.92 -15.70 5.28
CA GLY A 8 -20.05 -15.83 6.23
C GLY A 8 -19.88 -15.10 7.57
N LYS A 9 -18.72 -14.47 7.82
CA LYS A 9 -18.42 -13.84 9.11
C LYS A 9 -18.08 -12.35 9.02
N LEU A 10 -18.21 -11.73 7.85
CA LEU A 10 -18.02 -10.29 7.71
C LEU A 10 -19.32 -9.56 8.08
N PRO A 11 -19.26 -8.52 8.92
CA PRO A 11 -20.43 -7.71 9.21
C PRO A 11 -20.93 -7.05 7.91
N PRO A 12 -22.26 -6.87 7.75
CA PRO A 12 -22.90 -6.53 6.48
C PRO A 12 -22.71 -5.08 6.05
N LYS A 13 -21.51 -4.51 6.01
CA LYS A 13 -21.22 -3.16 5.48
C LYS A 13 -19.73 -2.84 5.31
N GLN A 14 -18.89 -3.79 4.96
CA GLN A 14 -17.62 -3.41 4.35
C GLN A 14 -17.71 -3.55 2.83
N GLN A 15 -18.36 -2.59 2.20
CA GLN A 15 -18.27 -2.40 0.76
C GLN A 15 -16.84 -2.01 0.42
N VAL A 16 -16.17 -2.88 -0.36
CA VAL A 16 -14.97 -2.48 -1.09
C VAL A 16 -15.42 -1.41 -2.09
N LYS A 17 -15.27 -0.15 -1.75
CA LYS A 17 -15.46 0.94 -2.70
C LYS A 17 -14.28 0.91 -3.66
N SER A 18 -14.48 0.33 -4.84
CA SER A 18 -13.57 0.49 -5.95
C SER A 18 -13.60 1.95 -6.40
N PHE A 19 -12.57 2.71 -6.04
CA PHE A 19 -12.37 4.04 -6.58
C PHE A 19 -11.70 3.92 -7.95
N ARG A 20 -12.47 4.12 -9.01
CA ARG A 20 -11.94 4.36 -10.34
C ARG A 20 -11.39 5.78 -10.34
N ILE A 21 -10.07 5.94 -10.45
CA ILE A 21 -9.45 7.25 -10.67
C ILE A 21 -9.52 7.50 -12.18
N PRO A 22 -10.37 8.41 -12.68
CA PRO A 22 -10.16 8.99 -14.01
C PRO A 22 -8.83 9.75 -13.97
N SER A 23 -8.14 9.86 -15.09
CA SER A 23 -6.93 10.66 -15.26
C SER A 23 -7.22 12.15 -14.99
N GLY A 24 -7.38 12.50 -13.73
CA GLY A 24 -7.67 13.81 -13.24
C GLY A 24 -7.42 13.85 -11.74
N ILE A 25 -6.53 14.72 -11.34
CA ILE A 25 -6.18 15.02 -9.96
C ILE A 25 -7.46 15.38 -9.20
N PHE A 26 -7.92 14.51 -8.31
CA PHE A 26 -9.00 14.85 -7.40
C PHE A 26 -8.44 15.69 -6.27
N LEU A 27 -8.59 17.01 -6.39
CA LEU A 27 -8.38 17.96 -5.31
C LEU A 27 -9.52 17.80 -4.29
N TRP A 28 -9.28 17.04 -3.23
CA TRP A 28 -10.11 17.11 -2.03
C TRP A 28 -9.81 18.43 -1.30
N LYS A 29 -10.68 19.40 -1.48
CA LYS A 29 -10.77 20.56 -0.59
C LYS A 29 -11.52 20.14 0.67
N GLY A 30 -10.82 20.10 1.80
CA GLY A 30 -11.49 19.93 3.08
C GLY A 30 -10.50 19.75 4.24
N ASP A 31 -10.27 20.81 4.99
CA ASP A 31 -9.51 20.80 6.25
C ASP A 31 -10.04 19.79 7.28
N TRP A 32 -11.28 19.32 7.10
CA TRP A 32 -11.93 18.35 7.96
C TRP A 32 -11.29 16.96 7.88
N PHE A 33 -10.94 16.50 6.67
CA PHE A 33 -10.32 15.17 6.47
C PHE A 33 -8.89 15.11 7.02
N MET A 34 -8.19 16.24 7.02
CA MET A 34 -6.82 16.34 7.51
C MET A 34 -6.73 16.14 9.04
N LYS A 35 -7.74 16.55 9.79
CA LYS A 35 -7.80 16.38 11.27
C LYS A 35 -7.95 14.92 11.69
N GLU A 36 -8.58 14.08 10.88
CA GLU A 36 -8.81 12.66 11.20
C GLU A 36 -7.56 11.79 11.06
N LEU A 37 -6.52 12.27 10.36
CA LEU A 37 -5.28 11.53 10.17
C LEU A 37 -4.22 11.79 11.25
N THR A 38 -4.43 12.77 12.10
CA THR A 38 -3.47 13.11 13.17
C THR A 38 -3.25 11.92 14.09
N GLY A 39 -1.99 11.51 14.23
CA GLY A 39 -1.57 10.37 15.04
C GLY A 39 -1.91 8.99 14.47
N LYS A 40 -2.60 8.88 13.33
CA LYS A 40 -2.86 7.59 12.67
C LYS A 40 -1.57 6.98 12.15
N ARG A 41 -1.32 5.73 12.52
CA ARG A 41 -0.14 4.96 12.10
C ARG A 41 -0.45 4.28 10.77
N ILE A 42 0.18 4.75 9.70
CA ILE A 42 -0.09 4.30 8.35
C ILE A 42 1.15 3.61 7.77
N GLY A 43 1.03 2.36 7.37
CA GLY A 43 2.02 1.69 6.55
C GLY A 43 1.91 2.16 5.11
N PHE A 44 2.99 2.68 4.53
CA PHE A 44 3.03 3.16 3.16
C PHE A 44 3.91 2.23 2.32
N VAL A 45 3.26 1.38 1.52
CA VAL A 45 3.90 0.29 0.78
C VAL A 45 4.18 0.70 -0.65
N ILE A 46 5.43 0.52 -1.07
CA ILE A 46 5.93 0.78 -2.43
C ILE A 46 6.21 -0.54 -3.13
N THR A 47 5.66 -0.70 -4.32
CA THR A 47 5.97 -1.83 -5.21
C THR A 47 6.51 -1.35 -6.56
N GLY A 48 6.97 -2.26 -7.42
CA GLY A 48 7.84 -2.00 -8.58
C GLY A 48 7.28 -1.16 -9.75
N SER A 49 6.32 -0.25 -9.55
CA SER A 49 5.90 0.72 -10.56
C SER A 49 6.72 2.00 -10.46
N PHE A 50 8.00 1.92 -10.85
CA PHE A 50 9.02 2.95 -10.63
C PHE A 50 8.67 4.32 -11.20
N CYS A 51 8.01 4.38 -12.35
CA CYS A 51 7.59 5.64 -13.00
C CYS A 51 6.56 6.44 -12.17
N THR A 52 5.92 5.82 -11.18
CA THR A 52 4.91 6.47 -10.34
C THR A 52 5.42 6.84 -8.94
N PHE A 53 6.69 6.57 -8.63
CA PHE A 53 7.25 6.82 -7.28
C PHE A 53 7.15 8.29 -6.87
N SER A 54 7.48 9.22 -7.75
CA SER A 54 7.41 10.66 -7.43
C SER A 54 5.99 11.09 -7.05
N ALA A 55 4.97 10.58 -7.76
CA ALA A 55 3.58 10.84 -7.42
C ALA A 55 3.17 10.21 -6.08
N ALA A 56 3.62 8.97 -5.82
CA ALA A 56 3.38 8.28 -4.56
C ALA A 56 4.05 9.00 -3.37
N PHE A 57 5.29 9.43 -3.53
CA PHE A 57 6.03 10.15 -2.49
C PHE A 57 5.41 11.52 -2.16
N ALA A 58 4.88 12.20 -3.18
CA ALA A 58 4.10 13.42 -2.97
C ALA A 58 2.85 13.16 -2.09
N GLN A 59 2.18 12.02 -2.26
CA GLN A 59 1.05 11.64 -1.40
C GLN A 59 1.52 11.27 0.02
N ALA A 60 2.63 10.55 0.16
CA ALA A 60 3.21 10.26 1.48
C ALA A 60 3.52 11.56 2.24
N LYS A 61 4.12 12.55 1.56
CA LYS A 61 4.38 13.88 2.15
C LYS A 61 3.09 14.54 2.63
N ARG A 62 2.03 14.54 1.82
CA ARG A 62 0.72 15.11 2.20
C ARG A 62 0.11 14.39 3.40
N LEU A 63 0.20 13.06 3.48
CA LEU A 63 -0.26 12.30 4.64
C LEU A 63 0.52 12.68 5.90
N ARG A 64 1.84 12.89 5.77
CA ARG A 64 2.70 13.33 6.87
C ARG A 64 2.33 14.75 7.33
N GLU A 65 2.10 15.67 6.40
CA GLU A 65 1.63 17.03 6.66
C GLU A 65 0.26 17.06 7.34
N ALA A 66 -0.59 16.06 7.06
CA ALA A 66 -1.87 15.84 7.72
C ALA A 66 -1.75 15.23 9.14
N GLY A 67 -0.54 15.07 9.66
CA GLY A 67 -0.28 14.59 11.01
C GLY A 67 -0.25 13.06 11.16
N ALA A 68 -0.26 12.30 10.05
CA ALA A 68 -0.11 10.85 10.12
C ALA A 68 1.33 10.44 10.48
N VAL A 69 1.46 9.32 11.18
CA VAL A 69 2.74 8.65 11.46
C VAL A 69 2.94 7.59 10.39
N LEU A 70 3.91 7.79 9.50
CA LEU A 70 4.13 6.90 8.37
C LEU A 70 5.25 5.90 8.65
N THR A 71 5.03 4.64 8.27
CA THR A 71 6.05 3.59 8.22
C THR A 71 6.25 3.20 6.76
N PRO A 72 7.40 3.52 6.14
CA PRO A 72 7.69 3.13 4.76
C PRO A 72 7.95 1.62 4.67
N ILE A 73 7.41 0.98 3.64
CA ILE A 73 7.54 -0.45 3.40
C ILE A 73 7.85 -0.64 1.91
N PHE A 74 8.91 -1.35 1.57
CA PHE A 74 9.26 -1.62 0.18
C PHE A 74 9.17 -3.10 -0.13
N SER A 75 8.62 -3.44 -1.30
CA SER A 75 8.86 -4.78 -1.83
C SER A 75 10.35 -4.94 -2.15
N GLU A 76 10.86 -6.17 -2.13
CA GLU A 76 12.27 -6.49 -2.38
C GLU A 76 12.75 -5.90 -3.72
N HIS A 77 11.90 -5.99 -4.74
CA HIS A 77 12.20 -5.46 -6.08
C HIS A 77 12.31 -3.93 -6.07
N ALA A 78 11.38 -3.26 -5.41
CA ALA A 78 11.40 -1.79 -5.31
C ALA A 78 12.57 -1.27 -4.46
N ALA A 79 13.04 -2.06 -3.48
CA ALA A 79 14.14 -1.69 -2.60
C ALA A 79 15.53 -1.92 -3.19
N LYS A 80 15.66 -2.75 -4.26
CA LYS A 80 16.97 -3.23 -4.74
C LYS A 80 17.25 -2.95 -6.22
N THR A 81 16.22 -2.56 -7.01
CA THR A 81 16.38 -2.40 -8.45
C THR A 81 16.63 -0.95 -8.81
N ASP A 82 17.83 -0.68 -9.32
CA ASP A 82 18.17 0.60 -9.96
C ASP A 82 17.47 0.70 -11.31
N THR A 83 16.99 1.88 -11.63
CA THR A 83 16.25 2.13 -12.87
C THR A 83 16.62 3.48 -13.44
N ARG A 84 16.16 3.77 -14.67
CA ARG A 84 16.26 5.10 -15.26
C ARG A 84 15.62 6.22 -14.44
N PHE A 85 14.79 5.87 -13.45
CA PHE A 85 14.13 6.83 -12.55
C PHE A 85 14.93 7.11 -11.27
N GLY A 86 16.10 6.50 -11.11
CA GLY A 86 17.04 6.69 -10.00
C GLY A 86 17.48 5.38 -9.35
N ALA A 87 18.49 5.48 -8.51
CA ALA A 87 18.99 4.36 -7.74
C ALA A 87 18.00 3.96 -6.64
N ALA A 88 17.89 2.66 -6.39
CA ALA A 88 16.97 2.12 -5.37
C ALA A 88 17.29 2.67 -3.97
N ALA A 89 18.58 2.77 -3.62
CA ALA A 89 19.02 3.29 -2.35
C ALA A 89 18.56 4.73 -2.12
N ASP A 90 18.62 5.59 -3.14
CA ASP A 90 18.19 6.99 -3.06
C ASP A 90 16.68 7.08 -2.86
N ARG A 91 15.91 6.24 -3.54
CA ARG A 91 14.44 6.19 -3.40
C ARG A 91 14.01 5.72 -2.01
N VAL A 92 14.71 4.74 -1.46
CA VAL A 92 14.48 4.30 -0.09
C VAL A 92 14.79 5.42 0.89
N ALA A 93 15.96 6.07 0.77
CA ALA A 93 16.36 7.17 1.64
C ALA A 93 15.42 8.39 1.54
N GLU A 94 14.94 8.70 0.33
CA GLU A 94 13.96 9.77 0.11
C GLU A 94 12.66 9.51 0.87
N LEU A 95 12.10 8.30 0.77
CA LEU A 95 10.86 7.98 1.47
C LEU A 95 11.06 7.87 2.98
N GLU A 96 12.18 7.33 3.44
CA GLU A 96 12.55 7.33 4.87
C GLU A 96 12.58 8.76 5.43
N LYS A 97 13.18 9.70 4.69
CA LYS A 97 13.22 11.12 5.07
C LYS A 97 11.81 11.73 5.15
N ILE A 98 10.94 11.44 4.18
CA ILE A 98 9.54 11.90 4.19
C ILE A 98 8.79 11.34 5.39
N CYS A 99 8.92 10.04 5.65
CA CYS A 99 8.20 9.34 6.71
C CYS A 99 8.77 9.60 8.11
N GLY A 100 10.06 9.94 8.21
CA GLY A 100 10.77 10.07 9.49
C GLY A 100 11.05 8.74 10.18
N ASN A 101 10.91 7.61 9.47
CA ASN A 101 11.10 6.25 9.98
C ASN A 101 11.91 5.41 8.99
N LYS A 102 12.60 4.39 9.51
CA LYS A 102 13.30 3.41 8.68
C LYS A 102 12.33 2.52 7.90
N ALA A 103 12.74 2.15 6.69
CA ALA A 103 11.94 1.33 5.80
C ALA A 103 11.99 -0.15 6.20
N ILE A 104 10.83 -0.78 6.22
CA ILE A 104 10.66 -2.23 6.27
C ILE A 104 10.93 -2.78 4.87
N ARG A 105 11.86 -3.74 4.74
CA ARG A 105 12.33 -4.26 3.45
C ARG A 105 12.37 -5.77 3.37
N THR A 106 11.99 -6.45 4.44
CA THR A 106 11.99 -7.91 4.51
C THR A 106 10.65 -8.45 5.00
N ILE A 107 10.34 -9.70 4.63
CA ILE A 107 9.14 -10.41 5.08
C ILE A 107 9.12 -10.53 6.61
N ALA A 108 10.28 -10.81 7.22
CA ALA A 108 10.40 -10.97 8.67
C ALA A 108 10.09 -9.67 9.43
N GLU A 109 10.46 -8.51 8.87
CA GLU A 109 10.12 -7.20 9.44
C GLU A 109 8.64 -6.85 9.26
N ALA A 110 8.01 -7.32 8.17
CA ALA A 110 6.60 -7.04 7.87
C ALA A 110 5.62 -7.94 8.64
N GLU A 111 6.04 -9.15 9.00
CA GLU A 111 5.19 -10.14 9.70
C GLU A 111 4.57 -9.58 10.99
N PRO A 112 5.31 -8.93 11.90
CA PRO A 112 4.78 -8.48 13.18
C PRO A 112 3.84 -7.26 13.10
N LEU A 113 3.68 -6.62 11.94
CA LEU A 113 2.83 -5.42 11.78
C LEU A 113 1.39 -5.65 12.26
N GLY A 114 0.81 -6.80 11.92
CA GLY A 114 -0.53 -7.18 12.34
C GLY A 114 -0.56 -7.68 13.80
N PRO A 115 0.15 -8.77 14.16
CA PRO A 115 0.14 -9.34 15.51
C PRO A 115 0.40 -8.32 16.61
N LYS A 116 1.36 -7.42 16.42
CA LYS A 116 1.71 -6.36 17.37
C LYS A 116 0.85 -5.10 17.26
N ASN A 117 -0.14 -5.07 16.35
CA ASN A 117 -1.02 -3.92 16.11
C ASN A 117 -0.25 -2.60 15.89
N LEU A 118 0.79 -2.64 15.05
CA LEU A 118 1.70 -1.52 14.84
C LEU A 118 1.12 -0.44 13.93
N LEU A 119 0.11 -0.77 13.10
CA LEU A 119 -0.50 0.11 12.12
C LEU A 119 -2.02 0.14 12.28
N ASP A 120 -2.63 1.27 11.91
CA ASP A 120 -4.07 1.47 11.89
C ASP A 120 -4.65 1.32 10.48
N LEU A 121 -3.85 1.60 9.46
CA LEU A 121 -4.19 1.56 8.04
C LEU A 121 -2.97 1.16 7.22
N LEU A 122 -3.17 0.45 6.10
CA LEU A 122 -2.13 0.19 5.11
C LEU A 122 -2.51 0.80 3.76
N VAL A 123 -1.57 1.50 3.15
CA VAL A 123 -1.70 2.06 1.79
C VAL A 123 -0.64 1.40 0.91
N VAL A 124 -1.04 0.74 -0.16
CA VAL A 124 -0.14 0.18 -1.17
C VAL A 124 -0.21 1.09 -2.40
N ALA A 125 0.75 1.97 -2.54
CA ALA A 125 0.78 2.99 -3.59
C ALA A 125 2.22 3.31 -4.02
N PRO A 126 2.66 2.86 -5.20
CA PRO A 126 1.89 2.12 -6.20
C PRO A 126 1.71 0.64 -5.86
N CYS A 127 0.58 0.05 -6.25
CA CYS A 127 0.36 -1.40 -6.27
C CYS A 127 0.48 -1.91 -7.70
N THR A 128 1.54 -2.67 -8.01
CA THR A 128 1.70 -3.26 -9.34
C THR A 128 0.66 -4.35 -9.59
N ALA A 129 0.35 -4.63 -10.87
CA ALA A 129 -0.53 -5.74 -11.24
C ALA A 129 -0.03 -7.09 -10.70
N ASN A 130 1.30 -7.32 -10.68
CA ASN A 130 1.89 -8.51 -10.08
C ASN A 130 1.56 -8.62 -8.58
N THR A 131 1.70 -7.52 -7.84
CA THR A 131 1.33 -7.49 -6.41
C THR A 131 -0.18 -7.72 -6.23
N ALA A 132 -1.03 -7.05 -7.01
CA ALA A 132 -2.47 -7.25 -6.97
C ALA A 132 -2.86 -8.72 -7.26
N ALA A 133 -2.26 -9.32 -8.30
CA ALA A 133 -2.49 -10.73 -8.64
C ALA A 133 -2.06 -11.68 -7.50
N LYS A 134 -0.90 -11.43 -6.88
CA LYS A 134 -0.46 -12.22 -5.72
C LYS A 134 -1.44 -12.11 -4.55
N LEU A 135 -1.89 -10.91 -4.24
CA LEU A 135 -2.88 -10.69 -3.17
C LEU A 135 -4.20 -11.41 -3.46
N ALA A 136 -4.69 -11.32 -4.69
CA ALA A 136 -5.92 -11.99 -5.13
C ALA A 136 -5.84 -13.52 -5.01
N ASN A 137 -4.65 -14.09 -5.17
CA ASN A 137 -4.41 -15.54 -5.07
C ASN A 137 -3.85 -15.97 -3.69
N GLY A 138 -3.77 -15.07 -2.71
CA GLY A 138 -3.30 -15.38 -1.36
C GLY A 138 -1.79 -15.64 -1.25
N ILE A 139 -1.01 -15.22 -2.25
CA ILE A 139 0.46 -15.40 -2.28
C ILE A 139 1.11 -14.32 -1.42
N THR A 140 1.96 -14.73 -0.47
CA THR A 140 2.58 -13.83 0.52
C THR A 140 4.10 -14.01 0.58
N ASP A 141 4.73 -13.96 -0.58
CA ASP A 141 6.16 -14.21 -0.78
C ASP A 141 7.02 -12.93 -0.92
N THR A 142 6.46 -11.78 -0.63
CA THR A 142 7.15 -10.49 -0.64
C THR A 142 6.83 -9.69 0.62
N THR A 143 7.69 -8.73 0.96
CA THR A 143 7.46 -7.78 2.07
C THR A 143 6.10 -7.09 1.93
N ALA A 144 5.76 -6.64 0.71
CA ALA A 144 4.49 -5.97 0.43
C ALA A 144 3.28 -6.88 0.67
N THR A 145 3.31 -8.11 0.16
CA THR A 145 2.20 -9.06 0.32
C THR A 145 2.10 -9.57 1.77
N MET A 146 3.23 -9.70 2.47
CA MET A 146 3.24 -10.04 3.89
C MET A 146 2.64 -8.90 4.75
N ALA A 147 2.97 -7.65 4.47
CA ALA A 147 2.36 -6.51 5.16
C ALA A 147 0.83 -6.51 5.00
N VAL A 148 0.33 -6.72 3.77
CA VAL A 148 -1.11 -6.83 3.50
C VAL A 148 -1.74 -7.98 4.28
N LYS A 149 -1.15 -9.18 4.24
CA LYS A 149 -1.63 -10.35 5.00
C LYS A 149 -1.70 -10.05 6.50
N SER A 150 -0.66 -9.42 7.05
CA SER A 150 -0.60 -9.06 8.46
C SER A 150 -1.76 -8.14 8.86
N MET A 151 -2.10 -7.17 8.02
CA MET A 151 -3.22 -6.26 8.25
C MET A 151 -4.58 -6.95 8.10
N LEU A 152 -4.76 -7.81 7.09
CA LEU A 152 -5.99 -8.59 6.89
C LEU A 152 -6.31 -9.47 8.09
N ARG A 153 -5.30 -10.10 8.72
CA ARG A 153 -5.50 -10.91 9.94
C ARG A 153 -6.09 -10.11 11.09
N ARG A 154 -5.89 -8.81 11.12
CA ARG A 154 -6.41 -7.88 12.14
C ARG A 154 -7.63 -7.09 11.67
N GLN A 155 -8.16 -7.42 10.49
CA GLN A 155 -9.29 -6.72 9.88
C GLN A 155 -9.07 -5.20 9.77
N LYS A 156 -7.80 -4.79 9.59
CA LYS A 156 -7.43 -3.38 9.41
C LYS A 156 -7.70 -2.95 7.98
N PRO A 157 -8.08 -1.70 7.74
CA PRO A 157 -8.34 -1.18 6.40
C PRO A 157 -7.06 -1.16 5.57
N ILE A 158 -7.23 -1.46 4.27
CA ILE A 158 -6.17 -1.46 3.27
C ILE A 158 -6.64 -0.70 2.05
N VAL A 159 -5.81 0.21 1.54
CA VAL A 159 -6.03 0.96 0.31
C VAL A 159 -5.03 0.46 -0.73
N LEU A 160 -5.51 0.04 -1.89
CA LEU A 160 -4.68 -0.38 -3.02
C LEU A 160 -4.81 0.64 -4.15
N ALA A 161 -3.72 1.34 -4.46
CA ALA A 161 -3.61 2.22 -5.62
C ALA A 161 -2.94 1.46 -6.77
N VAL A 162 -3.74 0.78 -7.58
CA VAL A 162 -3.23 -0.05 -8.69
C VAL A 162 -2.60 0.83 -9.76
N ALA A 163 -1.33 0.57 -10.08
CA ALA A 163 -0.54 1.23 -11.10
C ALA A 163 0.11 0.18 -11.98
N THR A 164 -0.36 0.06 -13.21
CA THR A 164 0.11 -0.95 -14.16
C THR A 164 -0.03 -0.46 -15.60
N ASN A 165 0.64 -1.11 -16.54
CA ASN A 165 0.47 -0.87 -17.97
C ASN A 165 -0.88 -1.40 -18.48
N ASP A 166 -1.26 -0.99 -19.69
CA ASP A 166 -2.58 -1.31 -20.25
C ASP A 166 -2.84 -2.81 -20.39
N ALA A 167 -1.83 -3.61 -20.73
CA ALA A 167 -1.97 -5.05 -20.92
C ALA A 167 -2.39 -5.77 -19.62
N LEU A 168 -1.87 -5.35 -18.47
CA LEU A 168 -2.20 -5.95 -17.18
C LEU A 168 -3.39 -5.26 -16.50
N ARG A 169 -3.74 -4.04 -16.92
CA ARG A 169 -4.90 -3.29 -16.44
C ARG A 169 -6.21 -3.98 -16.78
N ALA A 170 -6.27 -4.70 -17.90
CA ALA A 170 -7.45 -5.41 -18.37
C ALA A 170 -7.66 -6.78 -17.69
N SER A 171 -6.83 -7.17 -16.72
CA SER A 171 -6.95 -8.45 -16.03
C SER A 171 -8.15 -8.45 -15.07
N ALA A 172 -9.35 -8.62 -15.62
CA ALA A 172 -10.60 -8.68 -14.87
C ALA A 172 -10.58 -9.77 -13.78
N LYS A 173 -9.88 -10.88 -14.03
CA LYS A 173 -9.70 -11.98 -13.06
C LYS A 173 -9.06 -11.52 -11.75
N ASN A 174 -8.03 -10.65 -11.82
CA ASN A 174 -7.31 -10.19 -10.64
C ASN A 174 -7.97 -8.99 -9.95
N ILE A 175 -8.87 -8.30 -10.64
CA ILE A 175 -9.61 -7.13 -10.11
C ILE A 175 -10.95 -7.57 -9.51
N GLY A 176 -11.52 -8.65 -10.02
CA GLY A 176 -12.81 -9.19 -9.57
C GLY A 176 -12.73 -10.19 -8.40
N LEU A 177 -11.53 -10.52 -7.96
CA LEU A 177 -11.28 -11.38 -6.80
C LEU A 177 -11.17 -10.57 -5.54
#